data_37f374777b95121c6e86036690d6410e
#
_entry.id   37f374777b95121c6e86036690d6410e
#
_cell.length_a   1.000
_cell.length_b   1.000
_cell.length_c   1.000
_cell.angle_alpha   90.00
_cell.angle_beta   90.00
_cell.angle_gamma   90.00
#
_symmetry.space_group_name_H-M   'P 1'
#
loop_
_entity.id
_entity.type
_entity.pdbx_description
1 polymer ?
#
loop_
_entity_poly.entity_id
_entity_poly.type
_entity_poly.pdbx_seq_one_letter_code
_entity_poly.pdbx_strand_id
1 'polypeptide(L)'
;MTLGKELTLNNVLYVPDIRKNLVSGSLLSKNGFRLVFEYDKFVLSKSGMYVGKGYMSDSLFKLNVMTVVPKVAMNENNTSFVYILESNLWHGRLGHVHFDALRRLIGLDYIPKFEINPNHKCEICVEAKLTKAPFKSVERKTEPLELIHTDVCDLKFIQTRGGKKYFITFIDDCTRYCYVYLLRSKDEALEMFKLYKTEVENQLGKTIKMVRSDRGGEYDAPLNEFCAQHGIIHQTTAPYSPQQNGIAERKNRTLKEMMNAMLLSSGLPQNLWGGSNIVCKLCS
;
A
#
# COMPACT_ATOMS: atom_id res chain seq x y z
N MET A 1 20.83 -10.88 -16.39
CA MET A 1 21.81 -11.61 -17.20
C MET A 1 22.80 -12.30 -16.27
N THR A 2 23.12 -13.54 -16.52
CA THR A 2 24.13 -14.27 -15.76
C THR A 2 25.50 -13.72 -16.10
N LEU A 3 26.32 -13.42 -15.10
CA LEU A 3 27.74 -12.99 -15.24
C LEU A 3 28.02 -11.53 -15.63
N GLY A 4 27.26 -10.57 -15.13
CA GLY A 4 27.66 -9.15 -15.23
C GLY A 4 27.72 -8.56 -16.65
N LYS A 5 27.12 -9.24 -17.64
CA LYS A 5 27.01 -8.71 -19.02
C LYS A 5 25.81 -7.78 -19.13
N GLU A 6 26.04 -6.60 -19.70
CA GLU A 6 25.01 -5.59 -19.91
C GLU A 6 24.52 -5.59 -21.36
N LEU A 7 23.21 -5.41 -21.56
CA LEU A 7 22.60 -5.15 -22.85
C LEU A 7 22.11 -3.70 -22.86
N THR A 8 22.83 -2.85 -23.60
CA THR A 8 22.44 -1.46 -23.77
C THR A 8 21.46 -1.33 -24.94
N LEU A 9 20.32 -0.71 -24.68
CA LEU A 9 19.31 -0.39 -25.71
C LEU A 9 19.37 1.12 -25.98
N ASN A 10 19.57 1.49 -27.24
CA ASN A 10 19.57 2.87 -27.70
C ASN A 10 18.25 3.21 -28.39
N ASN A 11 17.88 4.49 -28.40
CA ASN A 11 16.65 5.00 -29.03
C ASN A 11 15.39 4.29 -28.56
N VAL A 12 15.27 4.08 -27.26
CA VAL A 12 14.08 3.48 -26.64
C VAL A 12 12.94 4.49 -26.66
N LEU A 13 11.80 4.11 -27.25
CA LEU A 13 10.58 4.92 -27.21
C LEU A 13 9.84 4.69 -25.89
N TYR A 14 9.46 5.76 -25.25
CA TYR A 14 8.55 5.71 -24.10
C TYR A 14 7.11 5.81 -24.61
N VAL A 15 6.33 4.75 -24.42
CA VAL A 15 4.91 4.69 -24.82
C VAL A 15 4.08 4.34 -23.59
N PRO A 16 3.39 5.32 -22.97
CA PRO A 16 2.67 5.13 -21.71
C PRO A 16 1.57 4.06 -21.74
N ASP A 17 0.96 3.87 -22.92
CA ASP A 17 -0.16 2.92 -23.12
C ASP A 17 0.29 1.46 -23.17
N ILE A 18 1.59 1.20 -23.30
CA ILE A 18 2.12 -0.16 -23.35
C ILE A 18 2.47 -0.65 -21.95
N ARG A 19 1.74 -1.65 -21.47
CA ARG A 19 1.93 -2.24 -20.13
C ARG A 19 3.19 -3.08 -19.96
N LYS A 20 3.90 -3.43 -21.03
CA LYS A 20 5.09 -4.30 -21.00
C LYS A 20 6.21 -3.65 -21.78
N ASN A 21 7.43 -3.69 -21.27
CA ASN A 21 8.61 -3.27 -22.04
C ASN A 21 8.86 -4.26 -23.17
N LEU A 22 8.80 -3.79 -24.40
CA LEU A 22 8.98 -4.60 -25.59
C LEU A 22 10.35 -4.36 -26.24
N VAL A 23 11.01 -5.43 -26.60
CA VAL A 23 12.28 -5.38 -27.33
C VAL A 23 12.09 -6.08 -28.67
N SER A 24 12.38 -5.39 -29.75
CA SER A 24 12.25 -5.95 -31.10
C SER A 24 13.33 -7.00 -31.38
N GLY A 25 12.92 -8.23 -31.64
CA GLY A 25 13.83 -9.30 -32.06
C GLY A 25 14.55 -8.99 -33.37
N SER A 26 13.88 -8.32 -34.31
CA SER A 26 14.49 -7.92 -35.61
C SER A 26 15.58 -6.85 -35.40
N LEU A 27 15.38 -5.90 -34.47
CA LEU A 27 16.41 -4.93 -34.13
C LEU A 27 17.61 -5.57 -33.41
N LEU A 28 17.37 -6.52 -32.52
CA LEU A 28 18.46 -7.31 -31.93
C LEU A 28 19.26 -8.02 -32.98
N SER A 29 18.61 -8.67 -33.97
CA SER A 29 19.28 -9.36 -35.06
C SER A 29 20.11 -8.41 -35.93
N LYS A 30 19.58 -7.24 -36.31
CA LYS A 30 20.30 -6.20 -37.03
C LYS A 30 21.53 -5.68 -36.30
N ASN A 31 21.52 -5.70 -34.97
CA ASN A 31 22.64 -5.31 -34.10
C ASN A 31 23.59 -6.48 -33.75
N GLY A 32 23.55 -7.57 -34.55
CA GLY A 32 24.46 -8.69 -34.44
C GLY A 32 24.16 -9.68 -33.33
N PHE A 33 22.97 -9.62 -32.79
CA PHE A 33 22.50 -10.64 -31.84
C PHE A 33 21.84 -11.79 -32.58
N ARG A 34 22.14 -13.01 -32.18
CA ARG A 34 21.50 -14.23 -32.66
C ARG A 34 20.51 -14.71 -31.59
N LEU A 35 19.25 -14.89 -31.99
CA LEU A 35 18.20 -15.49 -31.19
C LEU A 35 17.96 -16.93 -31.68
N VAL A 36 18.13 -17.88 -30.78
CA VAL A 36 17.83 -19.29 -31.06
C VAL A 36 16.66 -19.68 -30.17
N PHE A 37 15.55 -20.05 -30.83
CA PHE A 37 14.34 -20.49 -30.15
C PHE A 37 14.30 -22.01 -30.09
N GLU A 38 13.97 -22.54 -28.92
CA GLU A 38 13.85 -23.96 -28.67
C GLU A 38 12.67 -24.20 -27.74
N TYR A 39 11.56 -24.68 -28.30
CA TYR A 39 10.25 -24.84 -27.63
C TYR A 39 9.78 -23.54 -26.96
N ASP A 40 9.71 -23.54 -25.64
CA ASP A 40 9.26 -22.45 -24.76
C ASP A 40 10.39 -21.51 -24.31
N LYS A 41 11.61 -21.69 -24.80
CA LYS A 41 12.81 -20.95 -24.40
C LYS A 41 13.53 -20.36 -25.59
N PHE A 42 14.32 -19.32 -25.33
CA PHE A 42 15.28 -18.83 -26.32
C PHE A 42 16.60 -18.45 -25.67
N VAL A 43 17.63 -18.53 -26.47
CA VAL A 43 18.99 -18.13 -26.11
C VAL A 43 19.39 -16.93 -26.98
N LEU A 44 19.92 -15.91 -26.33
CA LEU A 44 20.49 -14.74 -26.97
C LEU A 44 22.00 -14.80 -26.94
N SER A 45 22.62 -14.72 -28.10
CA SER A 45 24.08 -14.71 -28.26
C SER A 45 24.51 -13.56 -29.15
N LYS A 46 25.76 -13.10 -28.99
CA LYS A 46 26.39 -12.09 -29.85
C LYS A 46 27.84 -12.52 -30.14
N SER A 47 28.21 -12.55 -31.41
CA SER A 47 29.56 -13.00 -31.83
C SER A 47 29.96 -14.36 -31.24
N GLY A 48 29.02 -15.32 -31.20
CA GLY A 48 29.25 -16.64 -30.62
C GLY A 48 29.23 -16.72 -29.10
N MET A 49 29.22 -15.59 -28.40
CA MET A 49 29.17 -15.57 -26.94
C MET A 49 27.72 -15.53 -26.42
N TYR A 50 27.47 -16.31 -25.39
CA TYR A 50 26.20 -16.29 -24.66
C TYR A 50 25.99 -14.93 -23.96
N VAL A 51 24.83 -14.31 -24.19
CA VAL A 51 24.44 -13.02 -23.58
C VAL A 51 23.31 -13.18 -22.59
N GLY A 52 22.32 -14.01 -22.90
CA GLY A 52 21.18 -14.22 -22.02
C GLY A 52 20.22 -15.28 -22.53
N LYS A 53 19.22 -15.59 -21.74
CA LYS A 53 18.13 -16.51 -22.08
C LYS A 53 16.79 -15.93 -21.70
N GLY A 54 15.74 -16.44 -22.32
CA GLY A 54 14.38 -16.10 -21.98
C GLY A 54 13.45 -17.31 -22.12
N TYR A 55 12.23 -17.11 -21.74
CA TYR A 55 11.18 -18.14 -21.76
C TYR A 55 9.87 -17.53 -22.25
N MET A 56 8.99 -18.38 -22.78
CA MET A 56 7.66 -17.98 -23.23
C MET A 56 6.71 -17.82 -22.03
N SER A 57 5.95 -16.72 -22.02
CA SER A 57 4.88 -16.46 -21.06
C SER A 57 3.83 -15.58 -21.74
N ASP A 58 2.56 -15.98 -21.66
CA ASP A 58 1.44 -15.23 -22.28
C ASP A 58 1.64 -14.90 -23.77
N SER A 59 2.07 -15.88 -24.55
CA SER A 59 2.36 -15.75 -26.00
C SER A 59 3.49 -14.77 -26.35
N LEU A 60 4.27 -14.32 -25.37
CA LEU A 60 5.43 -13.46 -25.56
C LEU A 60 6.67 -14.11 -24.93
N PHE A 61 7.82 -13.90 -25.55
CA PHE A 61 9.08 -14.31 -24.96
C PHE A 61 9.59 -13.27 -23.99
N LYS A 62 9.79 -13.64 -22.73
CA LYS A 62 10.39 -12.81 -21.68
C LYS A 62 11.89 -13.04 -21.62
N LEU A 63 12.66 -11.97 -21.79
CA LEU A 63 14.11 -12.02 -21.55
C LEU A 63 14.37 -12.01 -20.04
N ASN A 64 15.14 -12.98 -19.56
CA ASN A 64 15.52 -13.05 -18.14
C ASN A 64 16.69 -12.09 -17.86
N VAL A 65 16.35 -10.87 -17.46
CA VAL A 65 17.31 -9.80 -17.17
C VAL A 65 17.00 -9.18 -15.80
N MET A 66 18.03 -8.82 -15.07
CA MET A 66 17.92 -7.83 -14.00
C MET A 66 18.15 -6.46 -14.62
N THR A 67 17.21 -5.55 -14.50
CA THR A 67 17.43 -4.14 -14.86
C THR A 67 18.48 -3.56 -13.93
N VAL A 68 19.68 -3.36 -14.46
CA VAL A 68 20.68 -2.52 -13.81
C VAL A 68 20.35 -1.11 -14.27
N VAL A 69 19.80 -0.29 -13.40
CA VAL A 69 19.75 1.16 -13.65
C VAL A 69 21.20 1.61 -13.64
N PRO A 70 21.78 2.11 -14.76
CA PRO A 70 23.15 2.60 -14.75
C PRO A 70 23.22 3.70 -13.72
N LYS A 71 24.26 3.69 -12.86
CA LYS A 71 24.70 4.90 -12.17
C LYS A 71 25.17 5.83 -13.28
N VAL A 72 24.26 6.62 -13.82
CA VAL A 72 24.60 7.65 -14.81
C VAL A 72 25.58 8.56 -14.11
N ALA A 73 26.76 8.73 -14.70
CA ALA A 73 27.71 9.73 -14.28
C ALA A 73 26.95 11.06 -14.19
N MET A 74 26.96 11.67 -13.01
CA MET A 74 26.18 12.87 -12.70
C MET A 74 26.69 14.03 -13.59
N ASN A 75 26.05 14.24 -14.72
CA ASN A 75 26.01 15.55 -15.34
C ASN A 75 24.95 16.34 -14.58
N GLU A 76 25.29 17.52 -14.12
CA GLU A 76 24.51 18.39 -13.23
C GLU A 76 23.05 18.67 -13.69
N ASN A 77 22.73 18.36 -14.96
CA ASN A 77 21.39 18.54 -15.55
C ASN A 77 20.44 17.32 -15.38
N ASN A 78 20.90 16.18 -14.84
CA ASN A 78 20.09 14.95 -14.71
C ASN A 78 19.67 14.61 -13.26
N THR A 79 20.04 15.46 -12.30
CA THR A 79 19.72 15.26 -10.88
C THR A 79 18.21 15.13 -10.62
N SER A 80 17.39 15.91 -11.33
CA SER A 80 15.95 15.91 -11.16
C SER A 80 15.27 14.55 -11.45
N PHE A 81 15.83 13.79 -12.42
CA PHE A 81 15.22 12.50 -12.84
C PHE A 81 15.49 11.38 -11.83
N VAL A 82 16.68 11.36 -11.23
CA VAL A 82 17.06 10.38 -10.19
C VAL A 82 16.23 10.60 -8.93
N TYR A 83 16.05 11.84 -8.51
CA TYR A 83 15.23 12.18 -7.34
C TYR A 83 13.75 11.83 -7.51
N ILE A 84 13.20 12.02 -8.71
CA ILE A 84 11.81 11.61 -9.03
C ILE A 84 11.66 10.09 -8.93
N LEU A 85 12.63 9.32 -9.43
CA LEU A 85 12.62 7.86 -9.33
C LEU A 85 12.66 7.38 -7.87
N GLU A 86 13.51 7.97 -7.03
CA GLU A 86 13.61 7.62 -5.62
C GLU A 86 12.35 8.00 -4.83
N SER A 87 11.82 9.20 -5.05
CA SER A 87 10.60 9.64 -4.39
C SER A 87 9.40 8.76 -4.76
N ASN A 88 9.27 8.36 -6.02
CA ASN A 88 8.22 7.47 -6.48
C ASN A 88 8.38 6.05 -5.96
N LEU A 89 9.62 5.57 -5.89
CA LEU A 89 9.92 4.26 -5.35
C LEU A 89 9.50 4.15 -3.86
N TRP A 90 9.88 5.12 -3.04
CA TRP A 90 9.51 5.14 -1.63
C TRP A 90 8.03 5.43 -1.41
N HIS A 91 7.45 6.31 -2.22
CA HIS A 91 6.01 6.54 -2.24
C HIS A 91 5.22 5.23 -2.51
N GLY A 92 5.63 4.46 -3.52
CA GLY A 92 5.04 3.16 -3.82
C GLY A 92 5.29 2.11 -2.72
N ARG A 93 6.53 1.98 -2.23
CA ARG A 93 6.89 1.01 -1.17
C ARG A 93 6.13 1.22 0.13
N LEU A 94 5.82 2.47 0.46
CA LEU A 94 5.07 2.84 1.66
C LEU A 94 3.55 2.94 1.43
N GLY A 95 3.04 2.30 0.37
CA GLY A 95 1.61 2.23 0.11
C GLY A 95 1.00 3.55 -0.35
N HIS A 96 1.74 4.32 -1.12
CA HIS A 96 1.31 5.58 -1.70
C HIS A 96 0.93 6.66 -0.65
N VAL A 97 1.70 6.72 0.45
CA VAL A 97 1.53 7.77 1.47
C VAL A 97 1.80 9.15 0.89
N HIS A 98 1.20 10.19 1.50
CA HIS A 98 1.42 11.56 1.06
C HIS A 98 2.89 11.96 1.15
N PHE A 99 3.38 12.79 0.23
CA PHE A 99 4.78 13.22 0.18
C PHE A 99 5.24 13.96 1.45
N ASP A 100 4.34 14.58 2.22
CA ASP A 100 4.70 15.15 3.52
C ASP A 100 5.04 14.09 4.57
N ALA A 101 4.42 12.91 4.51
CA ALA A 101 4.82 11.79 5.36
C ALA A 101 6.21 11.30 4.98
N LEU A 102 6.54 11.23 3.68
CA LEU A 102 7.91 10.91 3.23
C LEU A 102 8.94 11.93 3.75
N ARG A 103 8.63 13.23 3.71
CA ARG A 103 9.52 14.28 4.26
C ARG A 103 9.79 14.07 5.75
N ARG A 104 8.75 13.70 6.52
CA ARG A 104 8.91 13.39 7.95
C ARG A 104 9.80 12.17 8.17
N LEU A 105 9.61 11.09 7.39
CA LEU A 105 10.42 9.88 7.49
C LEU A 105 11.89 10.13 7.11
N ILE A 106 12.15 10.96 6.11
CA ILE A 106 13.50 11.43 5.77
C ILE A 106 14.10 12.23 6.93
N GLY A 107 13.32 13.14 7.52
CA GLY A 107 13.78 13.95 8.65
C GLY A 107 14.07 13.15 9.92
N LEU A 108 13.45 11.98 10.07
CA LEU A 108 13.67 11.03 11.17
C LEU A 108 14.72 9.96 10.85
N ASP A 109 15.40 10.05 9.70
CA ASP A 109 16.40 9.09 9.18
C ASP A 109 15.88 7.63 9.05
N TYR A 110 14.55 7.43 8.92
CA TYR A 110 13.96 6.10 8.66
C TYR A 110 14.08 5.65 7.22
N ILE A 111 14.24 6.57 6.29
CA ILE A 111 14.47 6.31 4.86
C ILE A 111 15.59 7.20 4.35
N PRO A 112 16.30 6.79 3.27
CA PRO A 112 17.38 7.59 2.68
C PRO A 112 16.91 8.99 2.30
N LYS A 113 17.85 9.95 2.33
CA LYS A 113 17.60 11.34 1.91
C LYS A 113 17.52 11.41 0.39
N PHE A 114 16.41 11.96 -0.13
CA PHE A 114 16.20 12.28 -1.54
C PHE A 114 15.33 13.54 -1.66
N GLU A 115 15.39 14.18 -2.80
CA GLU A 115 14.54 15.33 -3.07
C GLU A 115 13.14 14.91 -3.51
N ILE A 116 12.13 15.61 -3.02
CA ILE A 116 10.72 15.40 -3.38
C ILE A 116 10.29 16.61 -4.22
N ASN A 117 9.95 16.36 -5.49
CA ASN A 117 9.35 17.38 -6.33
C ASN A 117 7.94 17.73 -5.80
N PRO A 118 7.68 18.98 -5.36
CA PRO A 118 6.40 19.37 -4.78
C PRO A 118 5.23 19.33 -5.78
N ASN A 119 5.54 19.40 -7.08
CA ASN A 119 4.55 19.42 -8.15
C ASN A 119 4.29 18.02 -8.74
N HIS A 120 5.01 17.00 -8.29
CA HIS A 120 4.83 15.65 -8.80
C HIS A 120 3.53 15.03 -8.29
N LYS A 121 2.71 14.53 -9.20
CA LYS A 121 1.48 13.79 -8.90
C LYS A 121 1.65 12.35 -9.34
N CYS A 122 1.44 11.42 -8.43
CA CYS A 122 1.42 10.00 -8.76
C CYS A 122 0.11 9.68 -9.50
N GLU A 123 0.21 9.15 -10.71
CA GLU A 123 -0.94 8.78 -11.55
C GLU A 123 -1.84 7.75 -10.85
N ILE A 124 -1.24 6.75 -10.23
CA ILE A 124 -1.95 5.72 -9.46
C ILE A 124 -2.75 6.35 -8.30
N CYS A 125 -2.17 7.33 -7.60
CA CYS A 125 -2.89 8.05 -6.55
C CYS A 125 -4.06 8.88 -7.10
N VAL A 126 -3.91 9.47 -8.28
CA VAL A 126 -4.99 10.23 -8.91
C VAL A 126 -6.12 9.30 -9.31
N GLU A 127 -5.81 8.13 -9.85
CA GLU A 127 -6.78 7.12 -10.25
C GLU A 127 -7.46 6.43 -9.05
N ALA A 128 -6.68 6.08 -8.00
CA ALA A 128 -7.16 5.31 -6.86
C ALA A 128 -7.84 6.15 -5.78
N LYS A 129 -7.49 7.42 -5.62
CA LYS A 129 -7.97 8.29 -4.53
C LYS A 129 -9.18 9.13 -4.94
N LEU A 130 -10.27 8.97 -4.20
CA LEU A 130 -11.46 9.82 -4.36
C LEU A 130 -11.17 11.24 -3.83
N THR A 131 -11.36 12.24 -4.68
CA THR A 131 -11.20 13.64 -4.30
C THR A 131 -12.35 14.10 -3.40
N LYS A 132 -12.05 14.62 -2.22
CA LYS A 132 -13.01 15.31 -1.34
C LYS A 132 -12.44 16.63 -0.86
N ALA A 133 -13.33 17.59 -0.58
CA ALA A 133 -12.95 18.85 0.03
C ALA A 133 -12.27 18.61 1.40
N PRO A 134 -11.18 19.31 1.72
CA PRO A 134 -10.51 19.18 3.00
C PRO A 134 -11.41 19.68 4.13
N PHE A 135 -11.48 18.90 5.22
CA PHE A 135 -12.14 19.36 6.44
C PHE A 135 -11.22 20.31 7.21
N LYS A 136 -11.82 21.31 7.87
CA LYS A 136 -11.08 22.18 8.79
C LYS A 136 -10.49 21.34 9.94
N SER A 137 -9.28 21.68 10.36
CA SER A 137 -8.67 21.07 11.55
C SER A 137 -9.49 21.41 12.80
N VAL A 138 -9.73 20.42 13.64
CA VAL A 138 -10.40 20.58 14.94
C VAL A 138 -9.37 20.28 16.02
N GLU A 139 -9.16 21.24 16.94
CA GLU A 139 -8.38 20.97 18.13
C GLU A 139 -9.14 20.01 19.04
N ARG A 140 -8.46 18.95 19.47
CA ARG A 140 -9.01 17.94 20.35
C ARG A 140 -8.35 18.02 21.72
N LYS A 141 -9.16 17.85 22.75
CA LYS A 141 -8.71 17.88 24.16
C LYS A 141 -8.77 16.50 24.81
N THR A 142 -8.84 15.42 23.99
CA THR A 142 -8.85 14.04 24.49
C THR A 142 -7.44 13.56 24.82
N GLU A 143 -7.31 12.71 25.87
CA GLU A 143 -6.07 12.00 26.18
C GLU A 143 -5.99 10.66 25.43
N PRO A 144 -4.78 10.07 25.29
CA PRO A 144 -4.62 8.74 24.69
C PRO A 144 -5.45 7.70 25.45
N LEU A 145 -6.17 6.84 24.73
CA LEU A 145 -7.11 5.80 25.15
C LEU A 145 -8.40 6.32 25.83
N GLU A 146 -8.64 7.63 25.82
CA GLU A 146 -9.90 8.16 26.36
C GLU A 146 -11.09 7.82 25.47
N LEU A 147 -10.93 7.90 24.15
CA LEU A 147 -11.96 7.55 23.17
C LEU A 147 -11.36 6.79 22.01
N ILE A 148 -11.88 5.60 21.76
CA ILE A 148 -11.54 4.74 20.62
C ILE A 148 -12.69 4.71 19.62
N HIS A 149 -12.43 5.01 18.36
CA HIS A 149 -13.39 4.83 17.27
C HIS A 149 -13.16 3.48 16.63
N THR A 150 -14.24 2.76 16.35
CA THR A 150 -14.19 1.47 15.66
C THR A 150 -15.20 1.39 14.54
N ASP A 151 -14.85 0.65 13.50
CA ASP A 151 -15.72 0.38 12.37
C ASP A 151 -15.26 -0.88 11.63
N VAL A 152 -16.21 -1.72 11.20
CA VAL A 152 -15.95 -2.91 10.41
C VAL A 152 -16.16 -2.59 8.93
N CYS A 153 -15.13 -2.82 8.17
CA CYS A 153 -15.15 -2.59 6.74
C CYS A 153 -15.30 -3.89 5.96
N ASP A 154 -16.35 -3.95 5.12
CA ASP A 154 -16.57 -5.02 4.17
C ASP A 154 -15.96 -4.65 2.80
N LEU A 155 -15.12 -5.53 2.26
CA LEU A 155 -14.55 -5.40 0.92
C LEU A 155 -15.37 -6.13 -0.15
N LYS A 156 -16.60 -6.47 0.16
CA LYS A 156 -17.77 -6.93 -0.60
C LYS A 156 -17.60 -8.10 -1.57
N PHE A 157 -16.43 -8.43 -2.13
CA PHE A 157 -16.40 -9.47 -3.18
C PHE A 157 -15.16 -10.35 -3.20
N ILE A 158 -14.13 -10.02 -2.44
CA ILE A 158 -12.85 -10.69 -2.61
C ILE A 158 -12.30 -11.11 -1.26
N GLN A 159 -12.28 -12.42 -1.05
CA GLN A 159 -11.62 -13.00 0.11
C GLN A 159 -10.10 -12.95 -0.07
N THR A 160 -9.37 -12.72 1.02
CA THR A 160 -7.92 -12.98 1.02
C THR A 160 -7.64 -14.47 0.81
N ARG A 161 -6.42 -14.81 0.45
CA ARG A 161 -5.96 -16.22 0.42
C ARG A 161 -6.16 -16.94 1.75
N GLY A 162 -6.19 -16.22 2.88
CA GLY A 162 -6.49 -16.75 4.21
C GLY A 162 -7.96 -16.81 4.57
N GLY A 163 -8.89 -16.55 3.63
CA GLY A 163 -10.34 -16.62 3.85
C GLY A 163 -10.92 -15.43 4.62
N LYS A 164 -10.16 -14.33 4.82
CA LYS A 164 -10.63 -13.12 5.47
C LYS A 164 -11.45 -12.27 4.49
N LYS A 165 -12.59 -11.71 4.94
CA LYS A 165 -13.53 -10.92 4.13
C LYS A 165 -13.64 -9.48 4.59
N TYR A 166 -13.35 -9.24 5.86
CA TYR A 166 -13.53 -7.94 6.51
C TYR A 166 -12.23 -7.50 7.16
N PHE A 167 -12.14 -6.23 7.47
CA PHE A 167 -11.18 -5.73 8.45
C PHE A 167 -11.89 -4.79 9.44
N ILE A 168 -11.42 -4.78 10.69
CA ILE A 168 -11.85 -3.85 11.73
C ILE A 168 -10.73 -2.87 12.03
N THR A 169 -11.10 -1.62 12.28
CA THR A 169 -10.18 -0.57 12.70
C THR A 169 -10.48 -0.12 14.12
N PHE A 170 -9.45 0.10 14.91
CA PHE A 170 -9.50 0.78 16.21
C PHE A 170 -8.61 2.01 16.13
N ILE A 171 -9.19 3.19 16.33
CA ILE A 171 -8.53 4.48 16.14
C ILE A 171 -8.64 5.29 17.41
N ASP A 172 -7.52 5.61 18.01
CA ASP A 172 -7.47 6.51 19.16
C ASP A 172 -7.80 7.94 18.71
N ASP A 173 -8.73 8.60 19.42
CA ASP A 173 -9.17 9.95 19.05
C ASP A 173 -8.07 11.00 19.23
N CYS A 174 -7.24 10.86 20.24
CA CYS A 174 -6.15 11.78 20.55
C CYS A 174 -5.00 11.67 19.55
N THR A 175 -4.39 10.49 19.46
CA THR A 175 -3.17 10.27 18.68
C THR A 175 -3.42 10.00 17.21
N ARG A 176 -4.62 9.59 16.86
CA ARG A 176 -5.00 9.09 15.52
C ARG A 176 -4.32 7.79 15.14
N TYR A 177 -3.61 7.16 16.05
CA TYR A 177 -3.02 5.87 15.81
C TYR A 177 -4.11 4.84 15.50
N CYS A 178 -3.87 4.01 14.47
CA CYS A 178 -4.87 3.09 13.95
C CYS A 178 -4.35 1.66 13.99
N TYR A 179 -5.08 0.79 14.67
CA TYR A 179 -4.90 -0.66 14.59
C TYR A 179 -5.88 -1.26 13.59
N VAL A 180 -5.41 -2.24 12.82
CA VAL A 180 -6.21 -2.94 11.81
C VAL A 180 -6.08 -4.43 12.01
N TYR A 181 -7.22 -5.14 12.08
CA TYR A 181 -7.27 -6.59 12.19
C TYR A 181 -8.14 -7.17 11.08
N LEU A 182 -7.73 -8.30 10.53
CA LEU A 182 -8.46 -9.00 9.48
C LEU A 182 -9.45 -10.00 10.09
N LEU A 183 -10.69 -10.01 9.60
CA LEU A 183 -11.77 -10.86 10.09
C LEU A 183 -12.27 -11.80 8.99
N ARG A 184 -12.69 -13.02 9.38
CA ARG A 184 -13.44 -13.93 8.51
C ARG A 184 -14.94 -13.63 8.55
N SER A 185 -15.46 -13.35 9.76
CA SER A 185 -16.83 -12.94 10.01
C SER A 185 -16.84 -11.69 10.89
N LYS A 186 -17.95 -10.98 10.89
CA LYS A 186 -18.12 -9.80 11.74
C LYS A 186 -18.16 -10.14 13.23
N ASP A 187 -18.57 -11.36 13.57
CA ASP A 187 -18.65 -11.86 14.95
C ASP A 187 -17.27 -11.91 15.64
N GLU A 188 -16.18 -11.96 14.87
CA GLU A 188 -14.82 -11.90 15.41
C GLU A 188 -14.46 -10.49 15.98
N ALA A 189 -15.32 -9.48 15.82
CA ALA A 189 -15.04 -8.10 16.22
C ALA A 189 -14.71 -7.96 17.72
N LEU A 190 -15.47 -8.65 18.60
CA LEU A 190 -15.21 -8.64 20.04
C LEU A 190 -13.85 -9.24 20.39
N GLU A 191 -13.48 -10.35 19.78
CA GLU A 191 -12.17 -10.99 20.04
C GLU A 191 -11.01 -10.07 19.64
N MET A 192 -11.14 -9.38 18.50
CA MET A 192 -10.14 -8.41 18.07
C MET A 192 -10.11 -7.18 18.98
N PHE A 193 -11.25 -6.76 19.52
CA PHE A 193 -11.29 -5.70 20.52
C PHE A 193 -10.56 -6.09 21.81
N LYS A 194 -10.77 -7.30 22.32
CA LYS A 194 -10.05 -7.82 23.51
C LYS A 194 -8.54 -7.83 23.28
N LEU A 195 -8.10 -8.31 22.10
CA LEU A 195 -6.69 -8.32 21.73
C LEU A 195 -6.11 -6.91 21.69
N TYR A 196 -6.79 -6.00 20.99
CA TYR A 196 -6.43 -4.59 20.90
C TYR A 196 -6.32 -3.95 22.27
N LYS A 197 -7.36 -4.12 23.12
CA LYS A 197 -7.40 -3.58 24.50
C LYS A 197 -6.19 -4.03 25.30
N THR A 198 -5.91 -5.33 25.30
CA THR A 198 -4.77 -5.89 26.05
C THR A 198 -3.44 -5.31 25.56
N GLU A 199 -3.26 -5.21 24.24
CA GLU A 199 -2.04 -4.68 23.62
C GLU A 199 -1.80 -3.22 24.01
N VAL A 200 -2.80 -2.35 23.79
CA VAL A 200 -2.59 -0.90 23.98
C VAL A 200 -2.55 -0.48 25.46
N GLU A 201 -3.32 -1.14 26.31
CA GLU A 201 -3.30 -0.85 27.76
C GLU A 201 -1.96 -1.25 28.38
N ASN A 202 -1.38 -2.40 27.96
CA ASN A 202 -0.05 -2.81 28.41
C ASN A 202 1.05 -1.88 27.90
N GLN A 203 0.95 -1.42 26.64
CA GLN A 203 1.96 -0.53 26.05
C GLN A 203 1.96 0.87 26.67
N LEU A 204 0.77 1.40 26.98
CA LEU A 204 0.63 2.79 27.42
C LEU A 204 0.45 2.93 28.94
N GLY A 205 0.23 1.83 29.68
CA GLY A 205 -0.07 1.86 31.12
C GLY A 205 -1.36 2.63 31.44
N LYS A 206 -2.28 2.76 30.48
CA LYS A 206 -3.56 3.46 30.59
C LYS A 206 -4.68 2.51 30.21
N THR A 207 -5.90 2.78 30.69
CA THR A 207 -7.10 2.01 30.36
C THR A 207 -7.96 2.73 29.33
N ILE A 208 -8.64 1.96 28.48
CA ILE A 208 -9.65 2.50 27.55
C ILE A 208 -10.87 2.94 28.37
N LYS A 209 -11.27 4.20 28.21
CA LYS A 209 -12.45 4.75 28.91
C LYS A 209 -13.73 4.61 28.10
N MET A 210 -13.64 4.79 26.78
CA MET A 210 -14.80 4.87 25.91
C MET A 210 -14.52 4.27 24.53
N VAL A 211 -15.50 3.56 23.97
CA VAL A 211 -15.48 3.04 22.61
C VAL A 211 -16.69 3.59 21.86
N ARG A 212 -16.47 4.09 20.65
CA ARG A 212 -17.54 4.57 19.76
C ARG A 212 -17.59 3.72 18.49
N SER A 213 -18.76 3.16 18.21
CA SER A 213 -19.05 2.40 16.99
C SER A 213 -20.28 2.95 16.27
N ASP A 214 -20.51 2.46 15.06
CA ASP A 214 -21.84 2.54 14.44
C ASP A 214 -22.83 1.58 15.12
N ARG A 215 -24.04 1.48 14.56
CA ARG A 215 -25.08 0.55 15.01
C ARG A 215 -25.03 -0.80 14.29
N GLY A 216 -23.89 -1.28 13.90
CA GLY A 216 -23.74 -2.59 13.32
C GLY A 216 -24.10 -3.69 14.34
N GLY A 217 -24.81 -4.73 13.91
CA GLY A 217 -25.19 -5.85 14.79
C GLY A 217 -24.02 -6.57 15.43
N GLU A 218 -22.81 -6.42 14.85
CA GLU A 218 -21.54 -6.93 15.37
C GLU A 218 -21.11 -6.27 16.70
N TYR A 219 -21.68 -5.10 17.02
CA TYR A 219 -21.37 -4.33 18.22
C TYR A 219 -22.44 -4.39 19.30
N ASP A 220 -23.62 -5.03 19.02
CA ASP A 220 -24.74 -5.00 19.93
C ASP A 220 -24.48 -5.74 21.25
N ALA A 221 -25.10 -6.88 21.50
CA ALA A 221 -25.06 -7.50 22.83
C ALA A 221 -23.63 -7.88 23.30
N PRO A 222 -22.77 -8.57 22.52
CA PRO A 222 -21.50 -9.08 23.06
C PRO A 222 -20.50 -7.97 23.44
N LEU A 223 -20.41 -6.90 22.65
CA LEU A 223 -19.49 -5.80 22.94
C LEU A 223 -20.01 -4.95 24.09
N ASN A 224 -21.31 -4.68 24.16
CA ASN A 224 -21.94 -3.94 25.23
C ASN A 224 -21.71 -4.60 26.60
N GLU A 225 -21.96 -5.92 26.68
CA GLU A 225 -21.73 -6.69 27.91
C GLU A 225 -20.27 -6.68 28.34
N PHE A 226 -19.36 -6.88 27.40
CA PHE A 226 -17.93 -6.83 27.68
C PHE A 226 -17.51 -5.44 28.17
N CYS A 227 -17.95 -4.38 27.52
CA CYS A 227 -17.64 -3.00 27.94
C CYS A 227 -18.18 -2.72 29.34
N ALA A 228 -19.41 -3.11 29.65
CA ALA A 228 -20.02 -2.94 30.98
C ALA A 228 -19.22 -3.68 32.08
N GLN A 229 -18.76 -4.91 31.80
CA GLN A 229 -17.95 -5.69 32.74
C GLN A 229 -16.59 -5.05 33.06
N HIS A 230 -16.05 -4.27 32.11
CA HIS A 230 -14.73 -3.63 32.23
C HIS A 230 -14.80 -2.14 32.52
N GLY A 231 -15.99 -1.59 32.79
CA GLY A 231 -16.16 -0.16 33.08
C GLY A 231 -15.91 0.76 31.89
N ILE A 232 -16.02 0.23 30.64
CA ILE A 232 -15.84 0.97 29.41
C ILE A 232 -17.20 1.49 28.93
N ILE A 233 -17.29 2.77 28.58
CA ILE A 233 -18.52 3.34 28.05
C ILE A 233 -18.60 3.03 26.56
N HIS A 234 -19.59 2.23 26.13
CA HIS A 234 -19.86 2.03 24.71
C HIS A 234 -20.86 3.07 24.20
N GLN A 235 -20.42 3.88 23.24
CA GLN A 235 -21.23 4.90 22.55
C GLN A 235 -21.58 4.42 21.16
N THR A 236 -22.85 4.21 20.89
CA THR A 236 -23.34 3.98 19.52
C THR A 236 -23.73 5.31 18.89
N THR A 237 -23.43 5.50 17.59
CA THR A 237 -23.84 6.70 16.86
C THR A 237 -25.37 6.83 16.81
N ALA A 238 -25.87 8.07 16.92
CA ALA A 238 -27.31 8.30 16.82
C ALA A 238 -27.83 7.95 15.41
N PRO A 239 -29.08 7.50 15.26
CA PRO A 239 -29.70 7.27 13.95
C PRO A 239 -29.53 8.51 13.07
N TYR A 240 -29.25 8.31 11.79
CA TYR A 240 -29.08 9.37 10.79
C TYR A 240 -27.95 10.37 11.08
N SER A 241 -26.99 10.04 11.96
CA SER A 241 -25.83 10.86 12.29
C SER A 241 -24.51 10.20 11.87
N PRO A 242 -24.26 9.92 10.58
CA PRO A 242 -23.02 9.27 10.13
C PRO A 242 -21.76 10.09 10.48
N GLN A 243 -21.92 11.38 10.70
CA GLN A 243 -20.83 12.29 11.06
C GLN A 243 -20.14 11.91 12.38
N GLN A 244 -20.83 11.25 13.31
CA GLN A 244 -20.28 10.85 14.61
C GLN A 244 -19.26 9.71 14.48
N ASN A 245 -19.37 8.82 13.47
CA ASN A 245 -18.36 7.80 13.15
C ASN A 245 -17.45 8.22 11.99
N GLY A 246 -17.53 9.45 11.54
CA GLY A 246 -16.79 9.96 10.38
C GLY A 246 -15.28 9.86 10.48
N ILE A 247 -14.71 9.57 11.67
CA ILE A 247 -13.28 9.33 11.86
C ILE A 247 -12.93 7.93 11.34
N ALA A 248 -13.63 6.91 11.80
CA ALA A 248 -13.42 5.53 11.38
C ALA A 248 -13.76 5.34 9.90
N GLU A 249 -14.88 5.91 9.44
CA GLU A 249 -15.28 5.85 8.02
C GLU A 249 -14.23 6.48 7.09
N ARG A 250 -13.70 7.66 7.44
CA ARG A 250 -12.62 8.31 6.64
C ARG A 250 -11.36 7.49 6.64
N LYS A 251 -10.97 6.93 7.79
CA LYS A 251 -9.78 6.08 7.89
C LYS A 251 -9.94 4.83 7.04
N ASN A 252 -11.09 4.16 7.13
CA ASN A 252 -11.40 2.99 6.32
C ASN A 252 -11.36 3.30 4.82
N ARG A 253 -11.84 4.48 4.40
CA ARG A 253 -11.72 4.92 3.02
C ARG A 253 -10.26 5.11 2.62
N THR A 254 -9.47 5.81 3.42
CA THR A 254 -8.03 5.99 3.15
C THR A 254 -7.31 4.65 3.03
N LEU A 255 -7.58 3.71 3.93
CA LEU A 255 -7.00 2.37 3.88
C LEU A 255 -7.38 1.63 2.60
N LYS A 256 -8.66 1.70 2.18
CA LYS A 256 -9.11 1.13 0.89
C LYS A 256 -8.39 1.74 -0.31
N GLU A 257 -8.26 3.07 -0.34
CA GLU A 257 -7.55 3.77 -1.41
C GLU A 257 -6.07 3.38 -1.47
N MET A 258 -5.41 3.26 -0.32
CA MET A 258 -4.03 2.80 -0.22
C MET A 258 -3.89 1.35 -0.70
N MET A 259 -4.77 0.43 -0.26
CA MET A 259 -4.76 -0.96 -0.72
C MET A 259 -4.97 -1.06 -2.23
N ASN A 260 -5.93 -0.32 -2.78
CA ASN A 260 -6.17 -0.28 -4.21
C ASN A 260 -4.95 0.24 -4.98
N ALA A 261 -4.33 1.32 -4.50
CA ALA A 261 -3.14 1.88 -5.12
C ALA A 261 -1.97 0.88 -5.12
N MET A 262 -1.75 0.15 -4.01
CA MET A 262 -0.72 -0.88 -3.92
C MET A 262 -0.99 -2.06 -4.86
N LEU A 263 -2.23 -2.54 -4.93
CA LEU A 263 -2.60 -3.64 -5.82
C LEU A 263 -2.47 -3.25 -7.29
N LEU A 264 -2.93 -2.05 -7.66
CA LEU A 264 -2.78 -1.52 -9.02
C LEU A 264 -1.30 -1.36 -9.41
N SER A 265 -0.49 -0.78 -8.52
CA SER A 265 0.93 -0.54 -8.82
C SER A 265 1.76 -1.83 -8.91
N SER A 266 1.39 -2.86 -8.15
CA SER A 266 2.10 -4.14 -8.15
C SER A 266 1.62 -5.12 -9.22
N GLY A 267 0.45 -4.89 -9.83
CA GLY A 267 -0.19 -5.84 -10.74
C GLY A 267 -0.60 -7.16 -10.07
N LEU A 268 -0.64 -7.20 -8.73
CA LEU A 268 -1.00 -8.38 -7.98
C LEU A 268 -2.53 -8.61 -7.98
N PRO A 269 -2.97 -9.85 -7.88
CA PRO A 269 -4.38 -10.15 -7.81
C PRO A 269 -5.03 -9.58 -6.55
N GLN A 270 -6.28 -9.18 -6.67
CA GLN A 270 -7.01 -8.49 -5.61
C GLN A 270 -7.15 -9.29 -4.30
N ASN A 271 -7.09 -10.64 -4.35
CA ASN A 271 -7.15 -11.49 -3.15
C ASN A 271 -5.90 -11.40 -2.24
N LEU A 272 -4.92 -10.57 -2.60
CA LEU A 272 -3.75 -10.26 -1.75
C LEU A 272 -3.93 -8.98 -0.91
N TRP A 273 -5.12 -8.38 -0.90
CA TRP A 273 -5.40 -7.17 -0.13
C TRP A 273 -5.09 -7.29 1.38
N GLY A 274 -5.14 -8.50 1.94
CA GLY A 274 -4.79 -8.72 3.34
C GLY A 274 -3.32 -8.37 3.67
N GLY A 275 -2.38 -8.65 2.75
CA GLY A 275 -0.99 -8.23 2.87
C GLY A 275 -0.83 -6.71 2.76
N SER A 276 -1.55 -6.10 1.82
CA SER A 276 -1.58 -4.64 1.66
C SER A 276 -2.08 -3.91 2.91
N ASN A 277 -3.05 -4.50 3.63
CA ASN A 277 -3.60 -3.92 4.85
C ASN A 277 -2.57 -3.87 6.00
N ILE A 278 -1.68 -4.87 6.09
CA ILE A 278 -0.58 -4.86 7.06
C ILE A 278 0.38 -3.69 6.78
N VAL A 279 0.73 -3.46 5.53
CA VAL A 279 1.57 -2.32 5.14
C VAL A 279 0.88 -0.99 5.46
N CYS A 280 -0.43 -0.87 5.20
CA CYS A 280 -1.20 0.32 5.54
C CYS A 280 -1.22 0.61 7.05
N LYS A 281 -1.25 -0.42 7.91
CA LYS A 281 -1.15 -0.27 9.37
C LYS A 281 0.17 0.40 9.78
N LEU A 282 1.27 0.05 9.13
CA LEU A 282 2.59 0.61 9.42
C LEU A 282 2.77 2.05 8.94
N CYS A 283 1.99 2.49 7.96
CA CYS A 283 2.10 3.80 7.33
C CYS A 283 1.07 4.82 7.86
N SER A 284 0.17 4.41 8.72
CA SER A 284 -0.90 5.24 9.25
C SER A 284 -0.62 5.73 10.64
#